data_2d151ff6c6106fbe4276fcad4e9defe5
#
_entry.id   2d151ff6c6106fbe4276fcad4e9defe5
#
_cell.length_a   1.000
_cell.length_b   1.000
_cell.length_c   1.000
_cell.angle_alpha   90.00
_cell.angle_beta   90.00
_cell.angle_gamma   90.00
#
_symmetry.space_group_name_H-M   'P 1'
#
loop_
_entity.id
_entity.type
_entity.pdbx_description
1 polymer ?
#
loop_
_entity_poly.entity_id
_entity_poly.type
_entity_poly.pdbx_seq_one_letter_code
_entity_poly.pdbx_strand_id
1 'polypeptide(L)'
;MKLSIITINYNNREGLRKTIESVVNQTYRNFEYIIIDGGSTDGSVEVVKEYADRISYWVSEPDNGIYNAMNKGVLAANGKYIQFLNSGDSLLTLNIIEEIIGHLKDADILFAKMRFSDTKEIVSCPETITMRTLYERSLPHPSAYITRELLLKFPYDETLRIVSDWKFWIQSIIFNNASYQIMPQTIVDFDTVGISGTNKALVAKEREFVLHDLLPNRILNDYFHLQHGEGYQENTYDKLFIEIGKRKYHCIIYSATIFIMKFIALFKKSARFIHQFPWCDNR
;
A
#
# COMPACT_ATOMS: atom_id res chain seq x y z
N MET A 1 20.80 10.28 10.24
CA MET A 1 20.29 10.13 8.86
C MET A 1 18.80 9.92 8.89
N LYS A 2 18.02 10.54 7.97
CA LYS A 2 16.57 10.43 7.99
C LYS A 2 16.04 9.29 7.13
N LEU A 3 16.67 8.99 6.01
CA LEU A 3 16.16 8.08 4.98
C LEU A 3 17.22 7.08 4.54
N SER A 4 16.86 5.81 4.46
CA SER A 4 17.54 4.76 3.69
C SER A 4 16.66 4.30 2.56
N ILE A 5 17.19 4.24 1.35
CA ILE A 5 16.53 3.61 0.20
C ILE A 5 17.19 2.25 0.00
N ILE A 6 16.37 1.21 -0.06
CA ILE A 6 16.83 -0.18 -0.23
C ILE A 6 16.34 -0.70 -1.57
N THR A 7 17.26 -1.11 -2.42
CA THR A 7 16.99 -1.84 -3.65
C THR A 7 17.36 -3.31 -3.46
N ILE A 8 16.41 -4.20 -3.74
CA ILE A 8 16.68 -5.62 -3.86
C ILE A 8 16.72 -6.02 -5.32
N ASN A 9 17.61 -6.95 -5.66
CA ASN A 9 17.80 -7.40 -7.03
C ASN A 9 18.03 -8.91 -7.09
N TYR A 10 17.52 -9.54 -8.13
CA TYR A 10 17.89 -10.89 -8.54
C TYR A 10 17.72 -11.05 -10.05
N ASN A 11 18.83 -11.20 -10.78
CA ASN A 11 18.87 -11.40 -12.23
C ASN A 11 18.00 -10.38 -13.02
N ASN A 12 18.11 -9.10 -12.68
CA ASN A 12 17.42 -8.01 -13.39
C ASN A 12 18.37 -6.84 -13.63
N ARG A 13 19.41 -7.08 -14.43
CA ARG A 13 20.48 -6.13 -14.71
C ARG A 13 19.99 -4.77 -15.21
N GLU A 14 19.09 -4.77 -16.21
CA GLU A 14 18.60 -3.52 -16.81
C GLU A 14 17.66 -2.77 -15.87
N GLY A 15 16.77 -3.49 -15.17
CA GLY A 15 15.92 -2.91 -14.13
C GLY A 15 16.74 -2.32 -12.98
N LEU A 16 17.79 -3.02 -12.56
CA LEU A 16 18.70 -2.55 -11.51
C LEU A 16 19.39 -1.25 -11.93
N ARG A 17 19.91 -1.17 -13.16
CA ARG A 17 20.54 0.06 -13.70
C ARG A 17 19.57 1.24 -13.67
N LYS A 18 18.36 1.05 -14.19
CA LYS A 18 17.30 2.06 -14.16
C LYS A 18 17.02 2.57 -12.74
N THR A 19 16.89 1.65 -11.78
CA THR A 19 16.64 1.98 -10.38
C THR A 19 17.80 2.78 -9.79
N ILE A 20 19.04 2.27 -9.92
CA ILE A 20 20.23 2.94 -9.41
C ILE A 20 20.32 4.37 -9.96
N GLU A 21 20.21 4.55 -11.26
CA GLU A 21 20.30 5.87 -11.91
C GLU A 21 19.25 6.84 -11.38
N SER A 22 18.03 6.37 -11.12
CA SER A 22 16.97 7.21 -10.58
C SER A 22 17.24 7.68 -9.14
N VAL A 23 17.96 6.88 -8.36
CA VAL A 23 18.32 7.19 -6.96
C VAL A 23 19.59 8.03 -6.87
N VAL A 24 20.67 7.59 -7.55
CA VAL A 24 21.96 8.27 -7.43
C VAL A 24 21.99 9.66 -8.09
N ASN A 25 21.04 9.97 -8.96
CA ASN A 25 20.93 11.28 -9.61
C ASN A 25 19.99 12.26 -8.90
N GLN A 26 19.43 11.88 -7.74
CA GLN A 26 18.61 12.80 -6.95
C GLN A 26 19.39 14.06 -6.53
N THR A 27 18.72 15.21 -6.47
CA THR A 27 19.33 16.50 -6.06
C THR A 27 19.71 16.50 -4.59
N TYR A 28 18.87 15.95 -3.74
CA TYR A 28 19.17 15.76 -2.32
C TYR A 28 20.11 14.58 -2.13
N ARG A 29 21.18 14.74 -1.32
CA ARG A 29 22.27 13.76 -1.16
C ARG A 29 22.39 13.16 0.24
N ASN A 30 21.72 13.72 1.23
CA ASN A 30 21.87 13.26 2.62
C ASN A 30 20.89 12.10 2.94
N PHE A 31 21.02 11.00 2.20
CA PHE A 31 20.33 9.73 2.43
C PHE A 31 21.30 8.57 2.25
N GLU A 32 20.91 7.41 2.73
CA GLU A 32 21.65 6.16 2.58
C GLU A 32 21.04 5.35 1.44
N TYR A 33 21.89 4.84 0.55
CA TYR A 33 21.45 3.94 -0.52
C TYR A 33 22.06 2.56 -0.32
N ILE A 34 21.22 1.53 -0.24
CA ILE A 34 21.59 0.15 0.07
C ILE A 34 21.11 -0.75 -1.07
N ILE A 35 21.96 -1.67 -1.52
CA ILE A 35 21.61 -2.68 -2.52
C ILE A 35 21.87 -4.07 -1.96
N ILE A 36 20.84 -4.90 -2.00
CA ILE A 36 20.92 -6.33 -1.65
C ILE A 36 20.65 -7.13 -2.92
N ASP A 37 21.68 -7.78 -3.43
CA ASP A 37 21.61 -8.64 -4.61
C ASP A 37 21.62 -10.11 -4.19
N GLY A 38 20.68 -10.88 -4.68
CA GLY A 38 20.46 -12.31 -4.34
C GLY A 38 21.44 -13.27 -5.00
N GLY A 39 22.64 -12.83 -5.34
CA GLY A 39 23.64 -13.66 -6.05
C GLY A 39 23.37 -13.75 -7.54
N SER A 40 23.08 -12.63 -8.19
CA SER A 40 22.80 -12.56 -9.63
C SER A 40 23.98 -12.99 -10.48
N THR A 41 23.67 -13.57 -11.66
CA THR A 41 24.66 -14.06 -12.63
C THR A 41 24.54 -13.41 -14.01
N ASP A 42 23.67 -12.41 -14.15
CA ASP A 42 23.31 -11.75 -15.41
C ASP A 42 24.12 -10.47 -15.71
N GLY A 43 25.12 -10.14 -14.89
CA GLY A 43 25.90 -8.90 -14.96
C GLY A 43 25.37 -7.80 -14.05
N SER A 44 24.42 -8.08 -13.16
CA SER A 44 23.91 -7.11 -12.19
C SER A 44 25.00 -6.61 -11.24
N VAL A 45 25.91 -7.49 -10.80
CA VAL A 45 27.02 -7.13 -9.90
C VAL A 45 27.97 -6.10 -10.55
N GLU A 46 28.21 -6.22 -11.84
CA GLU A 46 29.01 -5.26 -12.60
C GLU A 46 28.34 -3.89 -12.61
N VAL A 47 27.01 -3.84 -12.77
CA VAL A 47 26.24 -2.59 -12.69
C VAL A 47 26.39 -1.96 -11.29
N VAL A 48 26.27 -2.74 -10.20
CA VAL A 48 26.49 -2.19 -8.85
C VAL A 48 27.89 -1.59 -8.70
N LYS A 49 28.92 -2.27 -9.22
CA LYS A 49 30.31 -1.79 -9.16
C LYS A 49 30.53 -0.48 -9.92
N GLU A 50 29.82 -0.25 -11.02
CA GLU A 50 29.89 1.02 -11.79
C GLU A 50 29.45 2.23 -10.95
N TYR A 51 28.58 2.05 -9.94
CA TYR A 51 28.05 3.11 -9.07
C TYR A 51 28.47 2.98 -7.62
N ALA A 52 29.47 2.14 -7.32
CA ALA A 52 29.83 1.78 -5.93
C ALA A 52 30.24 2.99 -5.06
N ASP A 53 30.81 4.03 -5.65
CA ASP A 53 31.16 5.29 -4.99
C ASP A 53 29.95 6.12 -4.53
N ARG A 54 28.76 5.80 -5.02
CA ARG A 54 27.48 6.49 -4.73
C ARG A 54 26.49 5.61 -3.95
N ILE A 55 26.89 4.38 -3.63
CA ILE A 55 26.10 3.40 -2.87
C ILE A 55 26.73 3.27 -1.48
N SER A 56 25.92 3.47 -0.43
CA SER A 56 26.41 3.46 0.95
C SER A 56 26.80 2.04 1.43
N TYR A 57 26.05 1.04 0.97
CA TYR A 57 26.31 -0.36 1.27
C TYR A 57 25.73 -1.25 0.16
N TRP A 58 26.44 -2.29 -0.21
CA TRP A 58 25.92 -3.32 -1.08
C TRP A 58 26.52 -4.68 -0.78
N VAL A 59 25.77 -5.72 -1.05
CA VAL A 59 26.19 -7.12 -0.97
C VAL A 59 25.54 -7.92 -2.09
N SER A 60 26.28 -8.88 -2.65
CA SER A 60 25.76 -9.88 -3.59
C SER A 60 26.07 -11.27 -3.05
N GLU A 61 25.04 -11.95 -2.60
CA GLU A 61 25.11 -13.30 -2.03
C GLU A 61 23.76 -14.00 -2.21
N PRO A 62 23.72 -15.33 -2.30
CA PRO A 62 22.46 -16.05 -2.35
C PRO A 62 21.54 -15.69 -1.19
N ASP A 63 20.26 -15.51 -1.49
CA ASP A 63 19.21 -15.27 -0.51
C ASP A 63 18.09 -16.32 -0.59
N ASN A 64 17.17 -16.27 0.36
CA ASN A 64 16.00 -17.14 0.42
C ASN A 64 14.75 -16.47 -0.19
N GLY A 65 14.91 -15.50 -1.07
CA GLY A 65 13.85 -14.76 -1.76
C GLY A 65 13.72 -13.31 -1.33
N ILE A 66 12.75 -12.63 -1.93
CA ILE A 66 12.53 -11.18 -1.87
C ILE A 66 12.55 -10.65 -0.44
N TYR A 67 11.80 -11.26 0.45
CA TYR A 67 11.62 -10.78 1.82
C TYR A 67 12.85 -11.04 2.71
N ASN A 68 13.62 -12.09 2.43
CA ASN A 68 14.93 -12.28 3.06
C ASN A 68 15.89 -11.14 2.66
N ALA A 69 15.95 -10.80 1.37
CA ALA A 69 16.74 -9.66 0.90
C ALA A 69 16.27 -8.32 1.52
N MET A 70 14.94 -8.10 1.61
CA MET A 70 14.39 -6.90 2.27
C MET A 70 14.78 -6.82 3.75
N ASN A 71 14.64 -7.93 4.50
CA ASN A 71 15.02 -7.98 5.91
C ASN A 71 16.53 -7.74 6.10
N LYS A 72 17.40 -8.30 5.26
CA LYS A 72 18.84 -7.99 5.24
C LYS A 72 19.09 -6.49 5.06
N GLY A 73 18.38 -5.88 4.13
CA GLY A 73 18.45 -4.43 3.88
C GLY A 73 18.02 -3.60 5.09
N VAL A 74 16.95 -3.96 5.80
CA VAL A 74 16.50 -3.31 7.04
C VAL A 74 17.58 -3.39 8.14
N LEU A 75 18.24 -4.54 8.27
CA LEU A 75 19.30 -4.72 9.27
C LEU A 75 20.52 -3.85 8.94
N ALA A 76 20.89 -3.70 7.67
CA ALA A 76 21.98 -2.87 7.21
C ALA A 76 21.68 -1.37 7.28
N ALA A 77 20.42 -0.95 7.23
CA ALA A 77 19.99 0.45 7.19
C ALA A 77 20.21 1.19 8.52
N ASN A 78 20.56 2.49 8.43
CA ASN A 78 20.72 3.38 9.58
C ASN A 78 19.73 4.56 9.56
N GLY A 79 18.97 4.74 8.49
CA GLY A 79 17.94 5.78 8.37
C GLY A 79 16.76 5.54 9.31
N LYS A 80 16.16 6.62 9.81
CA LYS A 80 14.91 6.54 10.59
C LYS A 80 13.77 5.95 9.76
N TYR A 81 13.70 6.33 8.48
CA TYR A 81 12.72 5.83 7.52
C TYR A 81 13.41 4.99 6.45
N ILE A 82 12.70 3.99 5.98
CA ILE A 82 13.13 3.10 4.90
C ILE A 82 12.11 3.18 3.78
N GLN A 83 12.60 3.29 2.55
CA GLN A 83 11.84 3.07 1.32
C GLN A 83 12.42 1.85 0.60
N PHE A 84 11.56 0.93 0.16
CA PHE A 84 11.95 -0.15 -0.75
C PHE A 84 11.66 0.28 -2.18
N LEU A 85 12.69 0.33 -2.99
CA LEU A 85 12.61 0.62 -4.42
C LEU A 85 13.30 -0.53 -5.16
N ASN A 86 12.54 -1.55 -5.50
CA ASN A 86 13.07 -2.79 -6.08
C ASN A 86 13.62 -2.55 -7.50
N SER A 87 14.49 -3.45 -7.98
CA SER A 87 15.03 -3.37 -9.33
C SER A 87 13.93 -3.40 -10.39
N GLY A 88 13.91 -2.38 -11.26
CA GLY A 88 12.85 -2.09 -12.22
C GLY A 88 12.02 -0.88 -11.86
N ASP A 89 11.80 -0.62 -10.56
CA ASP A 89 11.14 0.61 -10.09
C ASP A 89 12.06 1.82 -10.23
N SER A 90 11.50 3.02 -10.32
CA SER A 90 12.31 4.24 -10.38
C SER A 90 11.62 5.44 -9.75
N LEU A 91 12.39 6.35 -9.18
CA LEU A 91 11.90 7.66 -8.76
C LEU A 91 11.55 8.48 -9.99
N LEU A 92 10.40 9.17 -9.96
CA LEU A 92 9.82 9.85 -11.13
C LEU A 92 10.62 11.07 -11.61
N THR A 93 11.19 11.82 -10.68
CA THR A 93 11.95 13.04 -10.97
C THR A 93 13.21 13.10 -10.12
N LEU A 94 14.13 14.00 -10.47
CA LEU A 94 15.41 14.14 -9.78
C LEU A 94 15.33 14.84 -8.42
N ASN A 95 14.20 15.42 -8.06
CA ASN A 95 13.98 16.18 -6.83
C ASN A 95 13.01 15.53 -5.84
N ILE A 96 12.58 14.29 -6.09
CA ILE A 96 11.61 13.56 -5.24
C ILE A 96 12.05 13.53 -3.79
N ILE A 97 13.31 13.17 -3.50
CA ILE A 97 13.78 13.06 -2.12
C ILE A 97 13.79 14.43 -1.44
N GLU A 98 14.16 15.49 -2.14
CA GLU A 98 14.13 16.86 -1.63
C GLU A 98 12.70 17.29 -1.27
N GLU A 99 11.74 16.97 -2.12
CA GLU A 99 10.31 17.27 -1.88
C GLU A 99 9.74 16.55 -0.67
N ILE A 100 10.14 15.29 -0.43
CA ILE A 100 9.53 14.45 0.62
C ILE A 100 10.25 14.48 1.96
N ILE A 101 11.56 14.80 1.98
CA ILE A 101 12.39 14.64 3.19
C ILE A 101 11.88 15.45 4.38
N GLY A 102 11.23 16.57 4.12
CA GLY A 102 10.59 17.43 5.13
C GLY A 102 9.37 16.78 5.79
N HIS A 103 8.69 15.90 5.08
CA HIS A 103 7.49 15.19 5.55
C HIS A 103 7.80 13.93 6.38
N LEU A 104 9.04 13.39 6.30
CA LEU A 104 9.46 12.20 7.06
C LEU A 104 9.61 12.51 8.54
N LYS A 105 8.48 12.66 9.25
CA LYS A 105 8.38 12.96 10.67
C LYS A 105 7.00 12.52 11.20
N ASP A 106 6.92 12.32 12.49
CA ASP A 106 5.68 12.22 13.28
C ASP A 106 4.72 11.04 12.97
N ALA A 107 4.97 10.24 11.95
CA ALA A 107 4.18 9.03 11.66
C ALA A 107 5.08 7.81 11.46
N ASP A 108 4.57 6.62 11.76
CA ASP A 108 5.29 5.36 11.54
C ASP A 108 5.42 5.04 10.06
N ILE A 109 4.39 5.41 9.27
CA ILE A 109 4.33 5.15 7.84
C ILE A 109 3.87 6.40 7.10
N LEU A 110 4.55 6.76 6.01
CA LEU A 110 4.09 7.78 5.08
C LEU A 110 3.86 7.13 3.71
N PHE A 111 2.64 7.25 3.20
CA PHE A 111 2.28 6.76 1.88
C PHE A 111 2.25 7.91 0.89
N ALA A 112 3.04 7.82 -0.16
CA ALA A 112 2.90 8.63 -1.36
C ALA A 112 2.16 7.84 -2.46
N LYS A 113 1.97 8.45 -3.63
CA LYS A 113 1.39 7.78 -4.78
C LYS A 113 2.47 7.12 -5.63
N MET A 114 2.13 6.02 -6.29
CA MET A 114 2.93 5.42 -7.35
C MET A 114 2.17 5.43 -8.67
N ARG A 115 2.87 5.30 -9.76
CA ARG A 115 2.32 5.19 -11.11
C ARG A 115 2.78 3.87 -11.73
N PHE A 116 1.89 3.14 -12.35
CA PHE A 116 2.27 1.96 -13.14
C PHE A 116 3.05 2.39 -14.40
N SER A 117 4.16 1.72 -14.67
CA SER A 117 5.06 2.09 -15.77
C SER A 117 4.46 1.87 -17.15
N ASP A 118 3.57 0.90 -17.30
CA ASP A 118 2.87 0.54 -18.54
C ASP A 118 1.61 1.39 -18.78
N THR A 119 0.63 1.34 -17.88
CA THR A 119 -0.68 1.99 -18.06
C THR A 119 -0.68 3.47 -17.71
N LYS A 120 0.34 3.96 -16.98
CA LYS A 120 0.42 5.30 -16.38
C LYS A 120 -0.69 5.60 -15.36
N GLU A 121 -1.43 4.58 -14.94
CA GLU A 121 -2.42 4.68 -13.87
C GLU A 121 -1.74 5.04 -12.55
N ILE A 122 -2.35 5.98 -11.82
CA ILE A 122 -1.84 6.41 -10.50
C ILE A 122 -2.58 5.65 -9.40
N VAL A 123 -1.80 5.00 -8.56
CA VAL A 123 -2.28 4.28 -7.37
C VAL A 123 -1.98 5.09 -6.12
N SER A 124 -2.99 5.27 -5.28
CA SER A 124 -2.89 5.97 -4.00
C SER A 124 -3.38 5.10 -2.84
N CYS A 125 -2.85 5.38 -1.66
CA CYS A 125 -3.40 4.86 -0.42
C CYS A 125 -4.76 5.54 -0.13
N PRO A 126 -5.78 4.84 0.38
CA PRO A 126 -7.03 5.45 0.82
C PRO A 126 -6.80 6.27 2.10
N GLU A 127 -7.59 7.32 2.30
CA GLU A 127 -7.51 8.17 3.51
C GLU A 127 -7.71 7.39 4.80
N THR A 128 -8.59 6.39 4.77
CA THR A 128 -8.83 5.49 5.90
C THR A 128 -8.46 4.07 5.53
N ILE A 129 -7.51 3.50 6.25
CA ILE A 129 -7.10 2.10 6.10
C ILE A 129 -7.80 1.28 7.17
N THR A 130 -8.62 0.33 6.74
CA THR A 130 -9.32 -0.63 7.60
C THR A 130 -8.95 -2.06 7.24
N MET A 131 -9.31 -3.03 8.06
CA MET A 131 -9.14 -4.44 7.69
C MET A 131 -9.88 -4.77 6.38
N ARG A 132 -11.05 -4.17 6.13
CA ARG A 132 -11.76 -4.30 4.84
C ARG A 132 -10.91 -3.80 3.68
N THR A 133 -10.25 -2.65 3.83
CA THR A 133 -9.33 -2.13 2.80
C THR A 133 -8.26 -3.15 2.45
N LEU A 134 -7.63 -3.74 3.46
CA LEU A 134 -6.57 -4.73 3.27
C LEU A 134 -7.10 -6.07 2.77
N TYR A 135 -8.32 -6.45 3.15
CA TYR A 135 -8.97 -7.64 2.61
C TYR A 135 -9.20 -7.53 1.09
N GLU A 136 -9.64 -6.37 0.62
CA GLU A 136 -9.94 -6.11 -0.79
C GLU A 136 -8.68 -5.89 -1.64
N ARG A 137 -7.65 -5.20 -1.11
CA ARG A 137 -6.43 -4.81 -1.85
C ARG A 137 -5.19 -4.69 -0.98
N SER A 138 -4.00 -4.62 -1.59
CA SER A 138 -2.77 -4.20 -0.91
C SER A 138 -2.58 -2.68 -0.99
N LEU A 139 -1.61 -2.15 -0.24
CA LEU A 139 -1.20 -0.75 -0.27
C LEU A 139 0.04 -0.57 -1.17
N PRO A 140 0.30 0.64 -1.66
CA PRO A 140 1.41 0.93 -2.58
C PRO A 140 2.77 0.88 -1.87
N HIS A 141 3.35 -0.31 -1.73
CA HIS A 141 4.58 -0.57 -0.99
C HIS A 141 5.80 0.23 -1.53
N PRO A 142 6.09 0.34 -2.85
CA PRO A 142 7.26 1.05 -3.33
C PRO A 142 7.25 2.56 -3.03
N SER A 143 6.08 3.14 -2.82
CA SER A 143 5.92 4.56 -2.46
C SER A 143 5.63 4.79 -0.98
N ALA A 144 5.90 3.79 -0.13
CA ALA A 144 5.79 3.90 1.31
C ALA A 144 7.16 4.19 1.95
N TYR A 145 7.17 5.11 2.92
CA TYR A 145 8.29 5.35 3.83
C TYR A 145 7.90 4.82 5.20
N ILE A 146 8.61 3.81 5.66
CA ILE A 146 8.29 3.06 6.88
C ILE A 146 9.40 3.29 7.90
N THR A 147 9.05 3.55 9.16
CA THR A 147 10.10 3.66 10.18
C THR A 147 10.84 2.33 10.32
N ARG A 148 12.17 2.42 10.44
CA ARG A 148 13.03 1.25 10.66
C ARG A 148 12.61 0.47 11.92
N GLU A 149 12.21 1.18 12.96
CA GLU A 149 11.73 0.58 14.21
C GLU A 149 10.51 -0.32 13.98
N LEU A 150 9.55 0.14 13.16
CA LEU A 150 8.36 -0.66 12.83
C LEU A 150 8.70 -1.91 12.02
N LEU A 151 9.64 -1.80 11.06
CA LEU A 151 10.13 -2.95 10.28
C LEU A 151 10.91 -3.95 11.12
N LEU A 152 11.67 -3.49 12.12
CA LEU A 152 12.36 -4.38 13.07
C LEU A 152 11.39 -5.07 14.03
N LYS A 153 10.29 -4.40 14.40
CA LYS A 153 9.24 -4.96 15.24
C LYS A 153 8.40 -6.01 14.51
N PHE A 154 8.12 -5.78 13.24
CA PHE A 154 7.36 -6.65 12.35
C PHE A 154 8.17 -6.95 11.09
N PRO A 155 9.21 -7.81 11.17
CA PRO A 155 9.97 -8.18 9.99
C PRO A 155 9.08 -8.89 8.96
N TYR A 156 9.45 -8.80 7.70
CA TYR A 156 8.76 -9.55 6.65
C TYR A 156 8.89 -11.04 6.89
N ASP A 157 7.79 -11.76 6.65
CA ASP A 157 7.71 -13.21 6.73
C ASP A 157 8.40 -13.84 5.51
N GLU A 158 9.56 -14.43 5.73
CA GLU A 158 10.40 -15.03 4.67
C GLU A 158 9.85 -16.35 4.13
N THR A 159 8.82 -16.93 4.75
CA THR A 159 8.13 -18.10 4.25
C THR A 159 7.17 -17.78 3.09
N LEU A 160 6.79 -16.52 2.95
CA LEU A 160 5.95 -15.99 1.88
C LEU A 160 6.81 -15.50 0.71
N ARG A 161 6.29 -15.62 -0.50
CA ARG A 161 6.99 -15.20 -1.72
C ARG A 161 6.52 -13.86 -2.27
N ILE A 162 5.24 -13.49 -2.05
CA ILE A 162 4.62 -12.35 -2.74
C ILE A 162 3.87 -11.40 -1.79
N VAL A 163 3.28 -11.89 -0.69
CA VAL A 163 2.33 -11.11 0.11
C VAL A 163 2.81 -10.76 1.53
N SER A 164 4.09 -10.84 1.81
CA SER A 164 4.60 -10.53 3.15
C SER A 164 4.51 -9.04 3.48
N ASP A 165 4.63 -8.14 2.49
CA ASP A 165 4.33 -6.71 2.64
C ASP A 165 2.86 -6.47 3.01
N TRP A 166 1.94 -7.21 2.42
CA TRP A 166 0.53 -7.16 2.77
C TRP A 166 0.26 -7.71 4.18
N LYS A 167 0.92 -8.81 4.60
CA LYS A 167 0.89 -9.32 5.99
C LYS A 167 1.40 -8.26 6.96
N PHE A 168 2.49 -7.59 6.62
CA PHE A 168 3.06 -6.50 7.40
C PHE A 168 2.05 -5.36 7.62
N TRP A 169 1.30 -4.94 6.59
CA TRP A 169 0.26 -3.90 6.73
C TRP A 169 -0.83 -4.31 7.72
N ILE A 170 -1.28 -5.56 7.70
CA ILE A 170 -2.27 -6.06 8.65
C ILE A 170 -1.70 -6.03 10.08
N GLN A 171 -0.50 -6.55 10.27
CA GLN A 171 0.12 -6.61 11.61
C GLN A 171 0.42 -5.22 12.16
N SER A 172 0.99 -4.34 11.35
CA SER A 172 1.42 -3.02 11.81
C SER A 172 0.25 -2.04 11.95
N ILE A 173 -0.62 -1.92 10.96
CA ILE A 173 -1.69 -0.91 10.95
C ILE A 173 -2.92 -1.40 11.72
N ILE A 174 -3.39 -2.62 11.44
CA ILE A 174 -4.66 -3.10 12.03
C ILE A 174 -4.46 -3.59 13.46
N PHE A 175 -3.45 -4.42 13.72
CA PHE A 175 -3.26 -4.98 15.05
C PHE A 175 -2.42 -4.12 15.98
N ASN A 176 -1.50 -3.32 15.45
CA ASN A 176 -0.63 -2.48 16.27
C ASN A 176 -0.98 -0.99 16.22
N ASN A 177 -2.01 -0.57 15.47
CA ASN A 177 -2.40 0.83 15.29
C ASN A 177 -1.23 1.75 14.90
N ALA A 178 -0.32 1.27 14.04
CA ALA A 178 0.76 2.11 13.52
C ALA A 178 0.17 3.37 12.89
N SER A 179 0.73 4.52 13.24
CA SER A 179 0.30 5.79 12.70
C SER A 179 0.72 5.94 11.23
N TYR A 180 -0.15 6.52 10.41
CA TYR A 180 0.19 6.75 9.01
C TYR A 180 -0.24 8.14 8.55
N GLN A 181 0.44 8.64 7.54
CA GLN A 181 0.15 9.89 6.84
C GLN A 181 0.16 9.65 5.33
N ILE A 182 -0.71 10.36 4.61
CA ILE A 182 -0.81 10.27 3.15
C ILE A 182 -0.28 11.55 2.55
N MET A 183 0.60 11.40 1.56
CA MET A 183 1.18 12.49 0.79
C MET A 183 0.55 12.56 -0.61
N PRO A 184 0.29 13.75 -1.15
CA PRO A 184 -0.35 13.90 -2.45
C PRO A 184 0.60 13.62 -3.63
N GLN A 185 1.92 13.59 -3.41
CA GLN A 185 2.92 13.45 -4.46
C GLN A 185 2.91 12.06 -5.07
N THR A 186 3.09 11.98 -6.39
CA THR A 186 3.40 10.73 -7.10
C THR A 186 4.91 10.62 -7.26
N ILE A 187 5.52 9.62 -6.64
CA ILE A 187 6.99 9.58 -6.48
C ILE A 187 7.68 8.42 -7.20
N VAL A 188 6.96 7.34 -7.49
CA VAL A 188 7.52 6.11 -8.07
C VAL A 188 6.84 5.75 -9.39
N ASP A 189 7.63 5.37 -10.38
CA ASP A 189 7.23 4.64 -11.58
C ASP A 189 7.46 3.15 -11.30
N PHE A 190 6.38 2.41 -11.05
CA PHE A 190 6.39 1.01 -10.62
C PHE A 190 6.44 0.08 -11.82
N ASP A 191 7.37 -0.86 -11.83
CA ASP A 191 7.47 -1.89 -12.85
C ASP A 191 6.45 -3.01 -12.63
N THR A 192 5.52 -3.17 -13.56
CA THR A 192 4.43 -4.16 -13.49
C THR A 192 4.83 -5.58 -13.88
N VAL A 193 6.05 -5.78 -14.41
CA VAL A 193 6.56 -7.10 -14.86
C VAL A 193 6.99 -8.00 -13.70
N GLY A 194 6.96 -7.49 -12.45
CA GLY A 194 7.35 -8.23 -11.25
C GLY A 194 6.48 -9.46 -10.95
N ILE A 195 6.96 -10.29 -10.02
CA ILE A 195 6.34 -11.58 -9.64
C ILE A 195 4.90 -11.44 -9.12
N SER A 196 4.56 -10.33 -8.47
CA SER A 196 3.20 -10.06 -7.97
C SER A 196 2.18 -9.79 -9.07
N GLY A 197 2.61 -9.21 -10.19
CA GLY A 197 1.75 -8.98 -11.36
C GLY A 197 1.48 -10.24 -12.16
N THR A 198 2.41 -11.19 -12.16
CA THR A 198 2.38 -12.37 -13.04
C THR A 198 1.81 -13.63 -12.39
N ASN A 199 1.82 -13.76 -11.06
CA ASN A 199 1.41 -14.99 -10.36
C ASN A 199 0.20 -14.80 -9.43
N LYS A 200 -0.95 -14.47 -10.02
CA LYS A 200 -2.21 -14.23 -9.29
C LYS A 200 -2.68 -15.44 -8.43
N ALA A 201 -2.42 -16.66 -8.89
CA ALA A 201 -2.79 -17.86 -8.15
C ALA A 201 -2.02 -18.01 -6.84
N LEU A 202 -0.71 -17.74 -6.86
CA LEU A 202 0.12 -17.77 -5.65
C LEU A 202 -0.26 -16.63 -4.69
N VAL A 203 -0.54 -15.41 -5.22
CA VAL A 203 -1.05 -14.30 -4.42
C VAL A 203 -2.33 -14.70 -3.67
N ALA A 204 -3.30 -15.30 -4.34
CA ALA A 204 -4.55 -15.74 -3.71
C ALA A 204 -4.31 -16.79 -2.62
N LYS A 205 -3.48 -17.80 -2.89
CA LYS A 205 -3.15 -18.85 -1.93
C LYS A 205 -2.41 -18.31 -0.69
N GLU A 206 -1.42 -17.46 -0.88
CA GLU A 206 -0.69 -16.87 0.25
C GLU A 206 -1.57 -15.91 1.06
N ARG A 207 -2.45 -15.13 0.41
CA ARG A 207 -3.42 -14.28 1.14
C ARG A 207 -4.37 -15.10 2.00
N GLU A 208 -4.91 -16.19 1.47
CA GLU A 208 -5.75 -17.11 2.22
C GLU A 208 -5.00 -17.68 3.44
N PHE A 209 -3.77 -18.15 3.23
CA PHE A 209 -2.92 -18.64 4.32
C PHE A 209 -2.71 -17.59 5.41
N VAL A 210 -2.33 -16.37 5.04
CA VAL A 210 -2.10 -15.26 5.99
C VAL A 210 -3.36 -14.87 6.73
N LEU A 211 -4.52 -14.85 6.06
CA LEU A 211 -5.79 -14.54 6.72
C LEU A 211 -6.15 -15.59 7.77
N HIS A 212 -5.94 -16.87 7.46
CA HIS A 212 -6.17 -17.97 8.43
C HIS A 212 -5.16 -17.96 9.57
N ASP A 213 -3.92 -17.51 9.34
CA ASP A 213 -2.89 -17.35 10.36
C ASP A 213 -3.20 -16.20 11.33
N LEU A 214 -3.71 -15.08 10.82
CA LEU A 214 -3.88 -13.85 11.58
C LEU A 214 -5.27 -13.65 12.17
N LEU A 215 -6.32 -14.18 11.53
CA LEU A 215 -7.69 -13.90 11.91
C LEU A 215 -8.43 -15.15 12.43
N PRO A 216 -9.16 -15.04 13.54
CA PRO A 216 -10.08 -16.09 13.96
C PRO A 216 -11.13 -16.40 12.86
N ASN A 217 -11.48 -17.69 12.71
CA ASN A 217 -12.44 -18.13 11.70
C ASN A 217 -13.78 -17.37 11.71
N ARG A 218 -14.24 -16.92 12.89
CA ARG A 218 -15.48 -16.13 12.98
C ARG A 218 -15.38 -14.78 12.28
N ILE A 219 -14.21 -14.12 12.39
CA ILE A 219 -13.94 -12.85 11.71
C ILE A 219 -13.78 -13.10 10.20
N LEU A 220 -13.10 -14.18 9.81
CA LEU A 220 -12.96 -14.55 8.39
C LEU A 220 -14.32 -14.82 7.74
N ASN A 221 -15.22 -15.49 8.43
CA ASN A 221 -16.57 -15.74 7.96
C ASN A 221 -17.34 -14.43 7.70
N ASP A 222 -17.19 -13.42 8.57
CA ASP A 222 -17.83 -12.12 8.37
C ASP A 222 -17.33 -11.46 7.07
N TYR A 223 -16.01 -11.48 6.79
CA TYR A 223 -15.45 -10.95 5.54
C TYR A 223 -15.88 -11.75 4.32
N PHE A 224 -15.92 -13.09 4.43
CA PHE A 224 -16.40 -13.96 3.36
C PHE A 224 -17.85 -13.65 3.01
N HIS A 225 -18.73 -13.53 4.00
CA HIS A 225 -20.15 -13.19 3.80
C HIS A 225 -20.32 -11.79 3.22
N LEU A 226 -19.53 -10.80 3.67
CA LEU A 226 -19.55 -9.46 3.08
C LEU A 226 -19.18 -9.47 1.59
N GLN A 227 -18.23 -10.31 1.20
CA GLN A 227 -17.81 -10.40 -0.21
C GLN A 227 -18.84 -11.10 -1.10
N HIS A 228 -19.51 -12.13 -0.59
CA HIS A 228 -20.46 -12.95 -1.35
C HIS A 228 -21.91 -12.52 -1.20
N GLY A 229 -22.15 -11.50 -0.38
CA GLY A 229 -23.53 -11.04 -0.11
C GLY A 229 -24.36 -12.04 0.72
N GLU A 230 -23.69 -13.03 1.33
CA GLU A 230 -24.33 -14.05 2.16
C GLU A 230 -24.09 -13.71 3.64
N GLY A 231 -25.15 -13.37 4.39
CA GLY A 231 -25.01 -13.28 5.85
C GLY A 231 -25.57 -12.08 6.56
N TYR A 232 -25.85 -11.00 5.89
CA TYR A 232 -26.84 -10.07 6.40
C TYR A 232 -28.22 -10.66 6.04
N GLN A 233 -29.08 -10.90 7.02
CA GLN A 233 -30.51 -10.92 6.69
C GLN A 233 -30.80 -9.54 6.13
N GLU A 234 -30.64 -9.41 4.80
CA GLU A 234 -31.00 -8.20 4.07
C GLU A 234 -32.41 -7.85 4.49
N ASN A 235 -32.56 -6.81 5.28
CA ASN A 235 -33.91 -6.33 5.54
C ASN A 235 -34.51 -5.91 4.20
N THR A 236 -35.81 -5.81 4.13
CA THR A 236 -36.53 -5.49 2.89
C THR A 236 -35.99 -4.22 2.21
N TYR A 237 -35.40 -3.30 2.99
CA TYR A 237 -34.83 -2.03 2.49
C TYR A 237 -33.48 -2.25 1.82
N ASP A 238 -32.58 -3.11 2.37
CA ASP A 238 -31.28 -3.41 1.78
C ASP A 238 -31.46 -4.10 0.41
N LYS A 239 -32.39 -5.07 0.32
CA LYS A 239 -32.77 -5.71 -0.97
C LYS A 239 -33.27 -4.69 -1.97
N LEU A 240 -34.10 -3.76 -1.52
CA LEU A 240 -34.66 -2.72 -2.36
C LEU A 240 -33.54 -1.77 -2.86
N PHE A 241 -32.58 -1.35 -2.00
CA PHE A 241 -31.46 -0.50 -2.39
C PHE A 241 -30.51 -1.19 -3.37
N ILE A 242 -30.18 -2.46 -3.15
CA ILE A 242 -29.35 -3.25 -4.08
C ILE A 242 -30.06 -3.41 -5.43
N GLU A 243 -31.36 -3.67 -5.43
CA GLU A 243 -32.15 -3.83 -6.64
C GLU A 243 -32.31 -2.52 -7.41
N ILE A 244 -32.48 -1.40 -6.71
CA ILE A 244 -32.49 -0.06 -7.27
C ILE A 244 -31.15 0.26 -7.93
N GLY A 245 -30.01 -0.06 -7.27
CA GLY A 245 -28.67 0.14 -7.80
C GLY A 245 -28.37 -0.65 -9.09
N LYS A 246 -29.05 -1.77 -9.32
CA LYS A 246 -28.91 -2.61 -10.53
C LYS A 246 -29.81 -2.18 -11.68
N ARG A 247 -30.79 -1.29 -11.47
CA ARG A 247 -31.78 -0.90 -12.48
C ARG A 247 -31.36 0.35 -13.26
N LYS A 248 -31.77 0.39 -14.54
CA LYS A 248 -31.56 1.49 -15.49
C LYS A 248 -32.10 2.86 -15.03
N TYR A 249 -32.80 2.92 -13.90
CA TYR A 249 -33.45 4.11 -13.35
C TYR A 249 -32.75 4.69 -12.11
N HIS A 250 -31.56 4.22 -11.79
CA HIS A 250 -30.80 4.67 -10.63
C HIS A 250 -30.67 6.22 -10.55
N CYS A 251 -30.37 6.87 -11.67
CA CYS A 251 -30.28 8.32 -11.73
C CYS A 251 -31.59 9.05 -11.43
N ILE A 252 -32.72 8.49 -11.84
CA ILE A 252 -34.06 9.09 -11.65
C ILE A 252 -34.44 8.98 -10.17
N ILE A 253 -34.23 7.80 -9.58
CA ILE A 253 -34.56 7.55 -8.17
C ILE A 253 -33.66 8.35 -7.26
N TYR A 254 -32.34 8.42 -7.54
CA TYR A 254 -31.39 9.24 -6.82
C TYR A 254 -31.75 10.73 -6.88
N SER A 255 -32.12 11.22 -8.07
CA SER A 255 -32.55 12.62 -8.23
C SER A 255 -33.86 12.90 -7.50
N ALA A 256 -34.82 11.98 -7.51
CA ALA A 256 -36.10 12.08 -6.79
C ALA A 256 -35.86 12.08 -5.27
N THR A 257 -34.98 11.23 -4.78
CA THR A 257 -34.63 11.18 -3.35
C THR A 257 -33.95 12.48 -2.89
N ILE A 258 -32.99 13.00 -3.67
CA ILE A 258 -32.38 14.30 -3.39
C ILE A 258 -33.41 15.42 -3.42
N PHE A 259 -34.35 15.41 -4.38
CA PHE A 259 -35.41 16.41 -4.46
C PHE A 259 -36.32 16.37 -3.23
N ILE A 260 -36.74 15.17 -2.79
CA ILE A 260 -37.54 14.96 -1.57
C ILE A 260 -36.76 15.44 -0.34
N MET A 261 -35.47 15.11 -0.21
CA MET A 261 -34.63 15.55 0.91
C MET A 261 -34.47 17.08 0.93
N LYS A 262 -34.27 17.72 -0.23
CA LYS A 262 -34.24 19.19 -0.34
C LYS A 262 -35.58 19.81 0.01
N PHE A 263 -36.68 19.21 -0.42
CA PHE A 263 -38.04 19.66 -0.09
C PHE A 263 -38.31 19.57 1.42
N ILE A 264 -37.95 18.43 2.06
CA ILE A 264 -38.04 18.28 3.51
C ILE A 264 -37.15 19.29 4.24
N ALA A 265 -35.93 19.57 3.72
CA ALA A 265 -35.03 20.57 4.30
C ALA A 265 -35.57 22.00 4.21
N LEU A 266 -36.33 22.34 3.15
CA LEU A 266 -37.02 23.64 3.03
C LEU A 266 -38.13 23.78 4.10
N PHE A 267 -38.82 22.71 4.45
CA PHE A 267 -39.81 22.70 5.53
C PHE A 267 -39.22 22.68 6.95
N LYS A 268 -37.93 22.27 7.12
CA LYS A 268 -37.20 22.40 8.40
C LYS A 268 -37.01 23.80 8.90
N LYS A 269 -37.24 24.85 8.07
CA LYS A 269 -37.25 26.24 8.50
C LYS A 269 -38.51 26.65 9.29
N SER A 270 -39.57 25.86 9.34
CA SER A 270 -40.73 26.02 10.20
C SER A 270 -40.67 25.03 11.37
N ALA A 271 -40.09 25.48 12.47
CA ALA A 271 -39.68 24.69 13.63
C ALA A 271 -40.84 24.04 14.44
N ARG A 272 -42.01 23.80 13.86
CA ARG A 272 -43.17 23.19 14.59
C ARG A 272 -43.53 21.76 14.18
N PHE A 273 -42.80 21.13 13.26
CA PHE A 273 -43.20 19.81 12.72
C PHE A 273 -42.31 18.61 13.13
N ILE A 274 -41.26 18.83 13.93
CA ILE A 274 -40.22 17.80 14.22
C ILE A 274 -40.59 16.90 15.40
N HIS A 275 -41.53 17.26 16.27
CA HIS A 275 -41.87 16.48 17.46
C HIS A 275 -42.86 15.32 17.25
N GLN A 276 -43.21 14.97 16.03
CA GLN A 276 -44.17 13.87 15.75
C GLN A 276 -43.59 12.59 15.15
N PHE A 277 -42.24 12.47 15.03
CA PHE A 277 -41.62 11.23 14.52
C PHE A 277 -40.78 10.56 15.62
N PRO A 278 -41.15 9.33 16.03
CA PRO A 278 -40.54 8.60 17.18
C PRO A 278 -39.07 8.21 17.02
N TRP A 279 -38.46 8.44 15.85
CA TRP A 279 -37.07 8.06 15.56
C TRP A 279 -36.08 9.24 15.57
N CYS A 280 -36.51 10.42 15.96
CA CYS A 280 -35.64 11.60 16.11
C CYS A 280 -35.11 11.80 17.54
N ASP A 281 -35.48 10.97 18.51
CA ASP A 281 -35.16 11.18 19.95
C ASP A 281 -34.14 10.17 20.50
N ASN A 282 -33.18 9.71 19.72
CA ASN A 282 -32.04 8.97 20.29
C ASN A 282 -30.73 9.53 19.78
N ARG A 283 -30.25 10.56 20.47
CA ARG A 283 -28.83 10.87 20.67
C ARG A 283 -28.59 11.27 22.11
#